data_fa26d520ac95ebe75d43aa7be7ef217b
#
_entry.id   fa26d520ac95ebe75d43aa7be7ef217b
#
_cell.length_a   1.000
_cell.length_b   1.000
_cell.length_c   1.000
_cell.angle_alpha   90.00
_cell.angle_beta   90.00
_cell.angle_gamma   90.00
#
_symmetry.space_group_name_H-M   'P 1'
#
loop_
_entity.id
_entity.type
_entity.pdbx_description
1 polymer ?
#
loop_
_entity_poly.entity_id
_entity_poly.type
_entity_poly.pdbx_seq_one_letter_code
_entity_poly.pdbx_strand_id
1 'polypeptide(L)'
;MKDAPEEEVLACAKEALPLCRQHGAKFILDDHVELVETAGADGVHLGKNDMPVDEARKILGPDKIIGGTANTIDDIIRLHRQGADYIGCGPFRFTTTKKKLSPVLGLEGYRDIVLKMRENGIDLPIVAIGGITVDDIPAIMGTGVTGIALSGAILNAEDPKSMTESILETLKPFEK
;
A
#
# COMPACT_ATOMS: atom_id res chain seq x y z
N MET A 1 -2.70 9.67 -8.24
CA MET A 1 -3.34 11.00 -8.47
C MET A 1 -3.06 11.97 -7.31
N LYS A 2 -1.96 11.77 -6.60
CA LYS A 2 -1.56 12.48 -5.38
C LYS A 2 -1.58 14.02 -5.50
N ASP A 3 -1.23 14.58 -6.66
CA ASP A 3 -1.20 16.03 -6.91
C ASP A 3 -2.40 16.50 -7.78
N ALA A 4 -3.44 15.68 -7.94
CA ALA A 4 -4.60 16.03 -8.76
C ALA A 4 -5.60 16.90 -7.99
N PRO A 5 -6.35 17.79 -8.67
CA PRO A 5 -7.45 18.52 -8.06
C PRO A 5 -8.52 17.58 -7.47
N GLU A 6 -9.16 17.98 -6.39
CA GLU A 6 -10.19 17.18 -5.71
C GLU A 6 -11.30 16.70 -6.66
N GLU A 7 -11.74 17.55 -7.59
CA GLU A 7 -12.75 17.22 -8.58
C GLU A 7 -12.33 16.02 -9.47
N GLU A 8 -11.06 15.96 -9.86
CA GLU A 8 -10.52 14.85 -10.66
C GLU A 8 -10.42 13.58 -9.82
N VAL A 9 -10.01 13.67 -8.55
CA VAL A 9 -9.98 12.55 -7.62
C VAL A 9 -11.38 11.96 -7.44
N LEU A 10 -12.39 12.81 -7.20
CA LEU A 10 -13.78 12.38 -7.04
C LEU A 10 -14.37 11.79 -8.32
N ALA A 11 -14.04 12.36 -9.49
CA ALA A 11 -14.47 11.81 -10.78
C ALA A 11 -13.92 10.40 -11.00
N CYS A 12 -12.61 10.20 -10.76
CA CYS A 12 -11.98 8.88 -10.81
C CYS A 12 -12.57 7.90 -9.80
N ALA A 13 -12.81 8.35 -8.58
CA ALA A 13 -13.42 7.54 -7.52
C ALA A 13 -14.81 7.04 -7.92
N LYS A 14 -15.61 7.90 -8.54
CA LYS A 14 -16.96 7.54 -9.03
C LYS A 14 -16.94 6.42 -10.07
N GLU A 15 -15.89 6.34 -10.89
CA GLU A 15 -15.73 5.27 -11.89
C GLU A 15 -15.12 4.00 -11.26
N ALA A 16 -14.13 4.13 -10.40
CA ALA A 16 -13.40 3.01 -9.83
C ALA A 16 -14.18 2.25 -8.74
N LEU A 17 -14.90 2.98 -7.87
CA LEU A 17 -15.60 2.39 -6.72
C LEU A 17 -16.59 1.27 -7.09
N PRO A 18 -17.46 1.42 -8.12
CA PRO A 18 -18.37 0.34 -8.53
C PRO A 18 -17.62 -0.93 -8.96
N LEU A 19 -16.49 -0.78 -9.66
CA LEU A 19 -15.65 -1.89 -10.08
C LEU A 19 -15.00 -2.59 -8.89
N CYS A 20 -14.46 -1.84 -7.93
CA CYS A 20 -13.90 -2.41 -6.71
C CYS A 20 -14.98 -3.22 -5.96
N ARG A 21 -16.18 -2.67 -5.78
CA ARG A 21 -17.29 -3.36 -5.10
C ARG A 21 -17.74 -4.62 -5.84
N GLN A 22 -17.84 -4.57 -7.16
CA GLN A 22 -18.20 -5.72 -7.99
C GLN A 22 -17.24 -6.89 -7.82
N HIS A 23 -15.96 -6.61 -7.60
CA HIS A 23 -14.91 -7.63 -7.44
C HIS A 23 -14.48 -7.85 -5.98
N GLY A 24 -15.18 -7.31 -5.00
CA GLY A 24 -14.87 -7.48 -3.57
C GLY A 24 -13.57 -6.82 -3.13
N ALA A 25 -13.02 -5.89 -3.94
CA ALA A 25 -11.79 -5.16 -3.63
C ALA A 25 -12.09 -3.94 -2.76
N LYS A 26 -11.17 -3.62 -1.84
CA LYS A 26 -11.22 -2.39 -1.06
C LYS A 26 -10.75 -1.22 -1.91
N PHE A 27 -11.48 -0.12 -1.86
CA PHE A 27 -11.12 1.12 -2.54
C PHE A 27 -10.47 2.08 -1.55
N ILE A 28 -9.17 2.30 -1.69
CA ILE A 28 -8.35 3.14 -0.80
C ILE A 28 -7.88 4.37 -1.58
N LEU A 29 -8.12 5.57 -1.04
CA LEU A 29 -7.58 6.81 -1.60
C LEU A 29 -6.13 7.03 -1.15
N ASP A 30 -5.31 7.68 -1.99
CA ASP A 30 -4.01 8.20 -1.59
C ASP A 30 -4.18 9.63 -1.06
N ASP A 31 -3.72 9.91 0.16
CA ASP A 31 -3.55 11.21 0.82
C ASP A 31 -4.81 12.01 1.20
N HIS A 32 -5.85 11.99 0.42
CA HIS A 32 -7.05 12.84 0.57
C HIS A 32 -8.02 12.34 1.64
N VAL A 33 -7.67 12.56 2.91
CA VAL A 33 -8.47 12.15 4.08
C VAL A 33 -9.89 12.75 4.03
N GLU A 34 -9.99 14.02 3.65
CA GLU A 34 -11.23 14.79 3.56
C GLU A 34 -12.19 14.28 2.48
N LEU A 35 -11.68 13.57 1.48
CA LEU A 35 -12.50 13.04 0.38
C LEU A 35 -12.99 11.61 0.62
N VAL A 36 -12.49 10.91 1.64
CA VAL A 36 -12.80 9.47 1.88
C VAL A 36 -14.31 9.22 1.96
N GLU A 37 -15.03 10.04 2.73
CA GLU A 37 -16.49 9.89 2.88
C GLU A 37 -17.23 10.26 1.60
N THR A 38 -16.88 11.38 0.98
CA THR A 38 -17.55 11.86 -0.26
C THR A 38 -17.30 10.89 -1.42
N ALA A 39 -16.12 10.32 -1.53
CA ALA A 39 -15.78 9.31 -2.53
C ALA A 39 -16.40 7.93 -2.23
N GLY A 40 -16.91 7.71 -1.01
CA GLY A 40 -17.39 6.40 -0.56
C GLY A 40 -16.27 5.36 -0.45
N ALA A 41 -15.03 5.82 -0.25
CA ALA A 41 -13.87 4.95 -0.13
C ALA A 41 -13.88 4.15 1.19
N ASP A 42 -13.24 2.96 1.16
CA ASP A 42 -13.08 2.13 2.35
C ASP A 42 -12.01 2.68 3.30
N GLY A 43 -11.14 3.58 2.81
CA GLY A 43 -10.08 4.17 3.61
C GLY A 43 -9.10 5.03 2.82
N VAL A 44 -7.95 5.29 3.44
CA VAL A 44 -6.89 6.15 2.90
C VAL A 44 -5.51 5.56 3.15
N HIS A 45 -4.56 5.82 2.25
CA HIS A 45 -3.14 5.54 2.44
C HIS A 45 -2.36 6.84 2.54
N LEU A 46 -1.57 7.00 3.60
CA LEU A 46 -0.86 8.22 3.94
C LEU A 46 0.65 8.05 3.77
N GLY A 47 1.25 8.97 3.05
CA GLY A 47 2.70 9.07 2.92
C GLY A 47 3.34 9.74 4.14
N LYS A 48 4.68 9.76 4.18
CA LYS A 48 5.43 10.30 5.32
C LYS A 48 5.23 11.80 5.58
N ASN A 49 4.83 12.56 4.56
CA ASN A 49 4.66 14.02 4.63
C ASN A 49 3.19 14.44 4.61
N ASP A 50 2.28 13.47 4.59
CA ASP A 50 0.85 13.71 4.58
C ASP A 50 0.32 13.83 6.01
N MET A 51 -0.99 13.92 6.18
CA MET A 51 -1.61 13.98 7.50
C MET A 51 -1.15 12.80 8.38
N PRO A 52 -0.79 13.01 9.66
CA PRO A 52 -0.50 11.92 10.57
C PRO A 52 -1.68 10.94 10.72
N VAL A 53 -1.37 9.64 10.82
CA VAL A 53 -2.38 8.57 10.91
C VAL A 53 -3.36 8.76 12.07
N ASP A 54 -2.87 9.20 13.23
CA ASP A 54 -3.71 9.45 14.42
C ASP A 54 -4.63 10.66 14.25
N GLU A 55 -4.27 11.64 13.43
CA GLU A 55 -5.14 12.76 13.06
C GLU A 55 -6.20 12.30 12.06
N ALA A 56 -5.80 11.55 11.03
CA ALA A 56 -6.75 10.96 10.08
C ALA A 56 -7.75 10.02 10.78
N ARG A 57 -7.31 9.24 11.77
CA ARG A 57 -8.17 8.38 12.59
C ARG A 57 -9.23 9.15 13.35
N LYS A 58 -8.92 10.35 13.88
CA LYS A 58 -9.90 11.22 14.55
C LYS A 58 -10.98 11.72 13.59
N ILE A 59 -10.63 11.97 12.33
CA ILE A 59 -11.54 12.44 11.30
C ILE A 59 -12.43 11.31 10.78
N LEU A 60 -11.81 10.16 10.44
CA LEU A 60 -12.45 9.05 9.74
C LEU A 60 -13.14 8.04 10.66
N GLY A 61 -12.85 8.07 11.96
CA GLY A 61 -13.38 7.10 12.91
C GLY A 61 -12.73 5.73 12.84
N PRO A 62 -13.23 4.74 13.61
CA PRO A 62 -12.61 3.42 13.76
C PRO A 62 -12.83 2.47 12.57
N ASP A 63 -13.83 2.72 11.74
CA ASP A 63 -14.30 1.76 10.73
C ASP A 63 -13.56 1.90 9.37
N LYS A 64 -12.86 3.02 9.15
CA LYS A 64 -12.11 3.26 7.92
C LYS A 64 -10.70 2.68 8.02
N ILE A 65 -10.24 2.11 6.91
CA ILE A 65 -8.88 1.58 6.78
C ILE A 65 -7.89 2.72 6.59
N ILE A 66 -6.86 2.80 7.42
CA ILE A 66 -5.79 3.80 7.29
C ILE A 66 -4.45 3.09 7.16
N GLY A 67 -3.87 3.17 5.97
CA GLY A 67 -2.51 2.70 5.71
C GLY A 67 -1.47 3.79 5.88
N GLY A 68 -0.24 3.41 6.21
CA GLY A 68 0.87 4.35 6.32
C GLY A 68 2.13 3.88 5.59
N THR A 69 2.86 4.83 4.99
CA THR A 69 4.13 4.56 4.31
C THR A 69 5.29 4.47 5.30
N ALA A 70 6.06 3.38 5.24
CA ALA A 70 7.28 3.18 6.01
C ALA A 70 8.47 2.80 5.10
N ASN A 71 9.69 3.13 5.58
CA ASN A 71 10.95 2.69 4.96
C ASN A 71 11.90 2.12 6.02
N THR A 72 11.62 2.33 7.31
CA THR A 72 12.41 1.89 8.45
C THR A 72 11.52 1.28 9.51
N ILE A 73 12.13 0.53 10.43
CA ILE A 73 11.40 0.01 11.59
C ILE A 73 10.86 1.12 12.49
N ASP A 74 11.57 2.25 12.61
CA ASP A 74 11.11 3.40 13.42
C ASP A 74 9.84 4.02 12.83
N ASP A 75 9.74 4.08 11.50
CA ASP A 75 8.49 4.48 10.83
C ASP A 75 7.34 3.55 11.21
N ILE A 76 7.58 2.23 11.19
CA ILE A 76 6.57 1.21 11.49
C ILE A 76 6.13 1.31 12.96
N ILE A 77 7.06 1.45 13.89
CA ILE A 77 6.75 1.64 15.32
C ILE A 77 5.89 2.88 15.52
N ARG A 78 6.23 3.98 14.85
CA ARG A 78 5.45 5.23 14.90
C ARG A 78 4.03 5.02 14.35
N LEU A 79 3.91 4.44 13.16
CA LEU A 79 2.61 4.18 12.52
C LEU A 79 1.72 3.22 13.33
N HIS A 80 2.33 2.18 13.93
CA HIS A 80 1.63 1.27 14.83
C HIS A 80 1.06 2.02 16.04
N ARG A 81 1.86 2.89 16.68
CA ARG A 81 1.40 3.72 17.81
C ARG A 81 0.31 4.70 17.42
N GLN A 82 0.31 5.19 16.19
CA GLN A 82 -0.71 6.08 15.64
C GLN A 82 -2.00 5.37 15.21
N GLY A 83 -2.03 4.02 15.21
CA GLY A 83 -3.21 3.23 14.88
C GLY A 83 -3.39 2.99 13.38
N ALA A 84 -2.31 2.82 12.63
CA ALA A 84 -2.39 2.34 11.25
C ALA A 84 -2.91 0.90 11.19
N ASP A 85 -3.69 0.58 10.16
CA ASP A 85 -4.24 -0.76 9.93
C ASP A 85 -3.31 -1.62 9.07
N TYR A 86 -2.45 -1.01 8.25
CA TYR A 86 -1.44 -1.69 7.46
C TYR A 86 -0.28 -0.75 7.08
N ILE A 87 0.81 -1.35 6.66
CA ILE A 87 2.04 -0.65 6.29
C ILE A 87 2.34 -0.85 4.81
N GLY A 88 2.48 0.23 4.05
CA GLY A 88 3.10 0.23 2.72
C GLY A 88 4.61 0.43 2.86
N CYS A 89 5.40 -0.63 2.67
CA CYS A 89 6.83 -0.62 2.94
C CYS A 89 7.67 -0.70 1.66
N GLY A 90 8.56 0.25 1.46
CA GLY A 90 9.43 0.27 0.28
C GLY A 90 10.34 1.49 0.19
N PRO A 91 11.06 1.65 -0.92
CA PRO A 91 10.96 0.87 -2.16
C PRO A 91 11.73 -0.46 -2.12
N PHE A 92 11.21 -1.48 -2.80
CA PHE A 92 11.92 -2.76 -2.98
C PHE A 92 13.19 -2.56 -3.82
N ARG A 93 13.06 -1.86 -4.96
CA ARG A 93 14.18 -1.44 -5.80
C ARG A 93 14.00 -0.01 -6.27
N PHE A 94 15.02 0.54 -6.94
CA PHE A 94 14.94 1.87 -7.52
C PHE A 94 13.73 1.98 -8.46
N THR A 95 13.00 3.10 -8.37
CA THR A 95 11.86 3.41 -9.23
C THR A 95 11.80 4.90 -9.49
N THR A 96 11.36 5.28 -10.66
CA THR A 96 11.17 6.68 -11.08
C THR A 96 9.80 7.24 -10.70
N THR A 97 8.91 6.41 -10.15
CA THR A 97 7.52 6.78 -9.82
C THR A 97 7.44 7.85 -8.70
N LYS A 98 8.42 7.91 -7.80
CA LYS A 98 8.50 8.93 -6.74
C LYS A 98 9.70 9.86 -6.95
N LYS A 99 9.49 11.18 -6.81
CA LYS A 99 10.52 12.22 -6.96
C LYS A 99 11.64 12.17 -5.92
N LYS A 100 11.34 11.68 -4.70
CA LYS A 100 12.31 11.45 -3.61
C LYS A 100 12.21 10.00 -3.16
N LEU A 101 13.28 9.23 -3.39
CA LEU A 101 13.35 7.84 -2.98
C LEU A 101 14.06 7.72 -1.63
N SER A 102 13.46 6.93 -0.75
CA SER A 102 14.15 6.38 0.42
C SER A 102 15.16 5.31 -0.02
N PRO A 103 16.11 4.93 0.84
CA PRO A 103 17.02 3.83 0.53
C PRO A 103 16.27 2.57 0.11
N VAL A 104 16.80 1.89 -0.92
CA VAL A 104 16.26 0.64 -1.43
C VAL A 104 16.38 -0.45 -0.37
N LEU A 105 15.31 -1.20 -0.11
CA LEU A 105 15.27 -2.25 0.90
C LEU A 105 15.79 -3.59 0.38
N GLY A 106 15.40 -4.00 -0.82
CA GLY A 106 15.68 -5.33 -1.33
C GLY A 106 15.10 -6.43 -0.42
N LEU A 107 15.47 -7.68 -0.69
CA LEU A 107 14.99 -8.82 0.10
C LEU A 107 15.51 -8.80 1.55
N GLU A 108 16.78 -8.44 1.75
CA GLU A 108 17.39 -8.40 3.08
C GLU A 108 16.76 -7.32 3.96
N GLY A 109 16.45 -6.14 3.39
CA GLY A 109 15.75 -5.09 4.12
C GLY A 109 14.37 -5.52 4.60
N TYR A 110 13.61 -6.27 3.79
CA TYR A 110 12.33 -6.81 4.25
C TYR A 110 12.47 -7.87 5.33
N ARG A 111 13.46 -8.79 5.22
CA ARG A 111 13.72 -9.79 6.28
C ARG A 111 14.06 -9.12 7.61
N ASP A 112 14.94 -8.12 7.59
CA ASP A 112 15.32 -7.35 8.77
C ASP A 112 14.12 -6.62 9.38
N ILE A 113 13.30 -5.96 8.56
CA ILE A 113 12.09 -5.25 9.01
C ILE A 113 11.08 -6.23 9.63
N VAL A 114 10.76 -7.34 8.98
CA VAL A 114 9.81 -8.33 9.48
C VAL A 114 10.29 -8.95 10.79
N LEU A 115 11.59 -9.24 10.90
CA LEU A 115 12.20 -9.72 12.16
C LEU A 115 12.03 -8.69 13.27
N LYS A 116 12.39 -7.43 13.02
CA LYS A 116 12.27 -6.34 14.00
C LYS A 116 10.82 -6.04 14.38
N MET A 117 9.86 -6.17 13.46
CA MET A 117 8.43 -6.06 13.80
C MET A 117 8.04 -7.12 14.83
N ARG A 118 8.45 -8.38 14.63
CA ARG A 118 8.18 -9.48 15.57
C ARG A 118 8.81 -9.24 16.94
N GLU A 119 10.07 -8.78 16.96
CA GLU A 119 10.79 -8.43 18.20
C GLU A 119 10.10 -7.32 18.99
N ASN A 120 9.43 -6.38 18.30
CA ASN A 120 8.65 -5.30 18.90
C ASN A 120 7.17 -5.65 19.15
N GLY A 121 6.74 -6.89 18.89
CA GLY A 121 5.35 -7.32 19.08
C GLY A 121 4.37 -6.64 18.13
N ILE A 122 4.82 -6.21 16.94
CA ILE A 122 4.00 -5.54 15.94
C ILE A 122 3.51 -6.58 14.94
N ASP A 123 2.20 -6.78 14.89
CA ASP A 123 1.51 -7.71 13.98
C ASP A 123 0.61 -6.95 12.99
N LEU A 124 1.16 -5.92 12.33
CA LEU A 124 0.47 -5.21 11.26
C LEU A 124 0.75 -5.86 9.91
N PRO A 125 -0.25 -5.95 9.03
CA PRO A 125 -0.02 -6.30 7.64
C PRO A 125 1.02 -5.38 7.00
N ILE A 126 2.04 -5.96 6.36
CA ILE A 126 3.08 -5.23 5.65
C ILE A 126 3.01 -5.56 4.16
N VAL A 127 2.85 -4.54 3.33
CA VAL A 127 2.73 -4.63 1.88
C VAL A 127 4.00 -4.08 1.25
N ALA A 128 4.75 -4.92 0.56
CA ALA A 128 5.95 -4.51 -0.17
C ALA A 128 5.58 -3.71 -1.42
N ILE A 129 6.30 -2.61 -1.68
CA ILE A 129 6.04 -1.71 -2.80
C ILE A 129 7.32 -1.17 -3.42
N GLY A 130 7.25 -0.78 -4.69
CA GLY A 130 8.28 0.00 -5.38
C GLY A 130 9.19 -0.83 -6.29
N GLY A 131 8.95 -0.78 -7.60
CA GLY A 131 9.75 -1.43 -8.62
C GLY A 131 9.64 -2.95 -8.65
N ILE A 132 8.55 -3.52 -8.14
CA ILE A 132 8.30 -4.97 -8.09
C ILE A 132 7.80 -5.46 -9.46
N THR A 133 8.31 -6.60 -9.91
CA THR A 133 7.84 -7.35 -11.08
C THR A 133 7.25 -8.69 -10.66
N VAL A 134 6.60 -9.41 -11.57
CA VAL A 134 6.00 -10.72 -11.29
C VAL A 134 7.04 -11.72 -10.78
N ASP A 135 8.23 -11.73 -11.37
CA ASP A 135 9.32 -12.65 -11.02
C ASP A 135 9.84 -12.44 -9.58
N ASP A 136 9.65 -11.25 -9.02
CA ASP A 136 10.08 -10.93 -7.65
C ASP A 136 9.13 -11.49 -6.57
N ILE A 137 7.87 -11.76 -6.94
CA ILE A 137 6.79 -12.06 -5.99
C ILE A 137 7.14 -13.21 -5.05
N PRO A 138 7.58 -14.40 -5.53
CA PRO A 138 7.88 -15.52 -4.64
C PRO A 138 8.97 -15.20 -3.62
N ALA A 139 10.03 -14.49 -4.07
CA ALA A 139 11.14 -14.14 -3.21
C ALA A 139 10.74 -13.07 -2.16
N ILE A 140 9.94 -12.09 -2.55
CA ILE A 140 9.42 -11.06 -1.64
C ILE A 140 8.48 -11.66 -0.61
N MET A 141 7.49 -12.46 -1.03
CA MET A 141 6.57 -13.14 -0.11
C MET A 141 7.30 -14.06 0.86
N GLY A 142 8.37 -14.73 0.40
CA GLY A 142 9.26 -15.55 1.22
C GLY A 142 10.02 -14.77 2.32
N THR A 143 10.02 -13.44 2.32
CA THR A 143 10.58 -12.61 3.41
C THR A 143 9.67 -12.52 4.63
N GLY A 144 8.39 -12.89 4.47
CA GLY A 144 7.38 -12.81 5.51
C GLY A 144 6.51 -11.55 5.48
N VAL A 145 6.59 -10.75 4.41
CA VAL A 145 5.60 -9.68 4.15
C VAL A 145 4.23 -10.28 3.88
N THR A 146 3.17 -9.51 4.12
CA THR A 146 1.79 -9.99 4.01
C THR A 146 1.25 -9.88 2.59
N GLY A 147 1.81 -8.98 1.78
CA GLY A 147 1.36 -8.74 0.41
C GLY A 147 2.29 -7.83 -0.37
N ILE A 148 1.88 -7.52 -1.59
CA ILE A 148 2.61 -6.65 -2.52
C ILE A 148 1.69 -5.58 -3.10
N ALA A 149 2.25 -4.43 -3.48
CA ALA A 149 1.59 -3.39 -4.24
C ALA A 149 2.33 -3.14 -5.55
N LEU A 150 1.59 -3.21 -6.64
CA LEU A 150 2.08 -3.10 -8.01
C LEU A 150 1.32 -1.99 -8.75
N SER A 151 2.05 -1.21 -9.55
CA SER A 151 1.45 -0.22 -10.45
C SER A 151 2.05 -0.36 -11.85
N GLY A 152 3.31 0.00 -12.03
CA GLY A 152 3.96 0.01 -13.34
C GLY A 152 3.97 -1.35 -14.04
N ALA A 153 4.10 -2.45 -13.32
CA ALA A 153 4.07 -3.79 -13.90
C ALA A 153 2.73 -4.10 -14.59
N ILE A 154 1.62 -3.56 -14.06
CA ILE A 154 0.29 -3.75 -14.62
C ILE A 154 0.01 -2.70 -15.71
N LEU A 155 0.23 -1.41 -15.40
CA LEU A 155 -0.13 -0.30 -16.29
C LEU A 155 0.69 -0.26 -17.59
N ASN A 156 1.93 -0.76 -17.57
CA ASN A 156 2.81 -0.80 -18.75
C ASN A 156 2.79 -2.15 -19.48
N ALA A 157 1.98 -3.11 -19.05
CA ALA A 157 1.83 -4.38 -19.72
C ALA A 157 1.06 -4.21 -21.05
N GLU A 158 1.39 -5.01 -22.06
CA GLU A 158 0.63 -5.06 -23.33
C GLU A 158 -0.83 -5.47 -23.09
N ASP A 159 -1.05 -6.39 -22.16
CA ASP A 159 -2.37 -6.80 -21.66
C ASP A 159 -2.40 -6.73 -20.13
N PRO A 160 -2.91 -5.61 -19.56
CA PRO A 160 -3.00 -5.44 -18.11
C PRO A 160 -3.85 -6.51 -17.41
N LYS A 161 -4.86 -7.06 -18.10
CA LYS A 161 -5.72 -8.11 -17.55
C LYS A 161 -4.94 -9.41 -17.37
N SER A 162 -4.31 -9.92 -18.43
CA SER A 162 -3.47 -11.13 -18.36
C SER A 162 -2.33 -10.97 -17.37
N MET A 163 -1.73 -9.78 -17.28
CA MET A 163 -0.70 -9.48 -16.29
C MET A 163 -1.25 -9.59 -14.87
N THR A 164 -2.44 -9.04 -14.60
CA THR A 164 -3.07 -9.13 -13.28
C THR A 164 -3.42 -10.57 -12.92
N GLU A 165 -3.95 -11.35 -13.86
CA GLU A 165 -4.24 -12.77 -13.66
C GLU A 165 -2.96 -13.57 -13.32
N SER A 166 -1.85 -13.30 -14.01
CA SER A 166 -0.55 -13.92 -13.73
C SER A 166 -0.03 -13.57 -12.33
N ILE A 167 -0.19 -12.31 -11.91
CA ILE A 167 0.18 -11.86 -10.57
C ILE A 167 -0.64 -12.60 -9.50
N LEU A 168 -1.95 -12.68 -9.68
CA LEU A 168 -2.84 -13.36 -8.75
C LEU A 168 -2.52 -14.86 -8.66
N GLU A 169 -2.26 -15.53 -9.81
CA GLU A 169 -1.86 -16.93 -9.81
C GLU A 169 -0.54 -17.16 -9.05
N THR A 170 0.43 -16.25 -9.22
CA THR A 170 1.72 -16.32 -8.52
C THR A 170 1.58 -16.11 -7.01
N LEU A 171 0.55 -15.38 -6.57
CA LEU A 171 0.28 -15.11 -5.15
C LEU A 171 -0.49 -16.24 -4.45
N LYS A 172 -1.26 -17.08 -5.17
CA LYS A 172 -2.07 -18.15 -4.57
C LYS A 172 -1.36 -19.03 -3.54
N PRO A 173 -0.09 -19.46 -3.73
CA PRO A 173 0.61 -20.29 -2.74
C PRO A 173 0.83 -19.59 -1.39
N PHE A 174 0.69 -18.26 -1.33
CA PHE A 174 0.94 -17.43 -0.15
C PHE A 174 -0.35 -16.93 0.53
N GLU A 175 -1.51 -17.20 -0.06
CA GLU A 175 -2.81 -16.92 0.57
C GLU A 175 -3.00 -17.82 1.79
N LYS A 176 -3.46 -17.22 2.90
CA LYS A 176 -3.69 -17.91 4.19
C LYS A 176 -5.16 -18.06 4.46
#